data_750832d005a00b5767dd301bff5fa2a3
#
_entry.id   750832d005a00b5767dd301bff5fa2a3
#
_cell.length_a   1.000
_cell.length_b   1.000
_cell.length_c   1.000
_cell.angle_alpha   90.00
_cell.angle_beta   90.00
_cell.angle_gamma   90.00
#
_symmetry.space_group_name_H-M   'P 1'
#
loop_
_entity.id
_entity.type
_entity.pdbx_description
1 polymer ?
#
loop_
_entity_poly.entity_id
_entity_poly.type
_entity_poly.pdbx_seq_one_letter_code
_entity_poly.pdbx_strand_id
1 'polypeptide(L)'
;MGRKASGAARAVGELVAGAGSERATSPNFDLAGRVAIVTGGSRGLGRAIAFGLARAGADVVITSRRIDSCRETAAAITEETGRNALPVACHVGDWDQIDDLLAETESAFGRIDILVNNAGLSPIYRSAASVSEDLFDKVIAVNLKGPFRLMALVADRMSRSGGGAIVNVSSVAAQWPRGDAMPYGAAKAGLNNLTTAFAHAYGPVVRVNAVQPGAFFTDVAKHWDMEAFARHCRGIAQRRGGEPDEIVGAVLYLVSDAASYTTGVTIPVDGGYWQPFELAARPDA
;
A
#
# COMPACT_ATOMS: atom_id res chain seq x y z
N MET A 1 14.43 -0.39 -50.37
CA MET A 1 13.62 -0.90 -49.22
C MET A 1 14.42 -1.66 -48.14
N GLY A 2 15.72 -1.36 -47.91
CA GLY A 2 16.61 -2.21 -47.08
C GLY A 2 17.20 -1.58 -45.83
N ARG A 3 16.84 -0.34 -45.43
CA ARG A 3 17.48 0.36 -44.29
C ARG A 3 16.60 0.49 -42.99
N LYS A 4 15.31 0.16 -43.03
CA LYS A 4 14.43 0.26 -41.85
C LYS A 4 14.42 -1.01 -40.96
N ALA A 5 14.81 -2.17 -41.48
CA ALA A 5 14.81 -3.42 -40.72
C ALA A 5 16.03 -3.56 -39.77
N SER A 6 17.13 -2.85 -40.00
CA SER A 6 18.36 -2.96 -39.17
C SER A 6 18.25 -2.22 -37.85
N GLY A 7 17.47 -1.14 -37.76
CA GLY A 7 17.29 -0.34 -36.56
C GLY A 7 16.44 -1.05 -35.48
N ALA A 8 15.39 -1.73 -35.90
CA ALA A 8 14.50 -2.46 -34.97
C ALA A 8 15.19 -3.70 -34.36
N ALA A 9 15.97 -4.43 -35.16
CA ALA A 9 16.72 -5.59 -34.68
C ALA A 9 17.83 -5.19 -33.70
N ARG A 10 18.47 -4.01 -33.91
CA ARG A 10 19.48 -3.47 -33.00
C ARG A 10 18.87 -2.99 -31.67
N ALA A 11 17.71 -2.31 -31.73
CA ALA A 11 16.96 -1.89 -30.53
C ALA A 11 16.48 -3.09 -29.69
N VAL A 12 16.03 -4.18 -30.34
CA VAL A 12 15.65 -5.42 -29.63
C VAL A 12 16.89 -6.10 -29.03
N GLY A 13 18.04 -6.08 -29.71
CA GLY A 13 19.30 -6.60 -29.18
C GLY A 13 19.80 -5.83 -27.95
N GLU A 14 19.67 -4.51 -27.93
CA GLU A 14 20.03 -3.66 -26.78
C GLU A 14 19.08 -3.84 -25.59
N LEU A 15 17.79 -4.08 -25.84
CA LEU A 15 16.80 -4.41 -24.80
C LEU A 15 17.08 -5.78 -24.14
N VAL A 16 17.65 -6.74 -24.89
CA VAL A 16 17.99 -8.07 -24.37
C VAL A 16 19.37 -8.09 -23.71
N ALA A 17 20.33 -7.26 -24.16
CA ALA A 17 21.68 -7.20 -23.60
C ALA A 17 21.75 -6.54 -22.20
N GLY A 18 20.77 -5.75 -21.80
CA GLY A 18 20.65 -5.18 -20.45
C GLY A 18 20.32 -6.18 -19.33
N ALA A 19 20.14 -7.48 -19.65
CA ALA A 19 19.75 -8.53 -18.71
C ALA A 19 20.93 -9.28 -18.08
N GLY A 20 22.17 -8.82 -18.23
CA GLY A 20 23.41 -9.55 -17.87
C GLY A 20 24.07 -9.19 -16.54
N SER A 21 23.35 -8.66 -15.53
CA SER A 21 23.86 -8.67 -14.16
C SER A 21 23.60 -10.05 -13.53
N GLU A 22 24.56 -10.66 -12.86
CA GLU A 22 24.37 -11.87 -12.05
C GLU A 22 23.19 -11.64 -11.11
N ARG A 23 22.02 -12.18 -11.49
CA ARG A 23 20.85 -12.12 -10.61
C ARG A 23 21.16 -13.04 -9.42
N ALA A 24 21.02 -12.50 -8.21
CA ALA A 24 21.04 -13.31 -7.01
C ALA A 24 20.15 -14.54 -7.22
N THR A 25 20.65 -15.73 -6.91
CA THR A 25 19.96 -17.00 -7.12
C THR A 25 18.79 -17.21 -6.14
N SER A 26 18.64 -16.32 -5.15
CA SER A 26 17.58 -16.35 -4.14
C SER A 26 16.88 -14.99 -4.05
N PRO A 27 15.55 -14.98 -3.78
CA PRO A 27 14.82 -13.73 -3.55
C PRO A 27 15.44 -12.94 -2.40
N ASN A 28 15.71 -11.65 -2.62
CA ASN A 28 16.24 -10.77 -1.59
C ASN A 28 15.12 -9.88 -1.01
N PHE A 29 14.86 -10.04 0.28
CA PHE A 29 13.90 -9.24 1.06
C PHE A 29 14.61 -8.25 1.99
N ASP A 30 15.94 -8.15 1.94
CA ASP A 30 16.72 -7.22 2.74
C ASP A 30 16.44 -5.77 2.29
N LEU A 31 16.16 -4.91 3.27
CA LEU A 31 15.88 -3.50 3.09
C LEU A 31 16.94 -2.61 3.78
N ALA A 32 18.10 -3.18 4.13
CA ALA A 32 19.19 -2.42 4.76
C ALA A 32 19.58 -1.21 3.90
N GLY A 33 19.66 -0.04 4.54
CA GLY A 33 19.98 1.24 3.89
C GLY A 33 18.84 1.86 3.09
N ARG A 34 17.62 1.29 3.12
CA ARG A 34 16.41 1.87 2.54
C ARG A 34 15.66 2.71 3.57
N VAL A 35 14.98 3.76 3.11
CA VAL A 35 14.11 4.63 3.90
C VAL A 35 12.67 4.46 3.44
N ALA A 36 11.77 4.11 4.37
CA ALA A 36 10.38 3.83 4.10
C ALA A 36 9.44 4.82 4.80
N ILE A 37 8.53 5.46 4.06
CA ILE A 37 7.42 6.23 4.63
C ILE A 37 6.20 5.33 4.72
N VAL A 38 5.58 5.25 5.91
CA VAL A 38 4.34 4.51 6.13
C VAL A 38 3.25 5.46 6.64
N THR A 39 2.27 5.76 5.80
CA THR A 39 1.14 6.61 6.19
C THR A 39 0.12 5.81 7.00
N GLY A 40 -0.45 6.43 8.05
CA GLY A 40 -1.28 5.71 9.02
C GLY A 40 -0.48 4.65 9.79
N GLY A 41 0.83 4.84 9.94
CA GLY A 41 1.78 3.88 10.52
C GLY A 41 1.69 3.70 12.04
N SER A 42 0.85 4.48 12.73
CA SER A 42 0.79 4.44 14.20
C SER A 42 -0.16 3.38 14.79
N ARG A 43 -0.91 2.62 13.97
CA ARG A 43 -1.83 1.57 14.42
C ARG A 43 -2.21 0.60 13.30
N GLY A 44 -2.85 -0.52 13.67
CA GLY A 44 -3.43 -1.50 12.75
C GLY A 44 -2.43 -2.01 11.70
N LEU A 45 -2.88 -2.14 10.44
CA LEU A 45 -2.05 -2.63 9.34
C LEU A 45 -0.80 -1.76 9.13
N GLY A 46 -0.93 -0.43 9.19
CA GLY A 46 0.21 0.46 9.00
C GLY A 46 1.30 0.25 10.04
N ARG A 47 0.93 0.02 11.30
CA ARG A 47 1.89 -0.29 12.36
C ARG A 47 2.59 -1.63 12.12
N ALA A 48 1.84 -2.68 11.78
CA ALA A 48 2.40 -3.98 11.44
C ALA A 48 3.37 -3.90 10.25
N ILE A 49 2.98 -3.18 9.20
CA ILE A 49 3.83 -2.94 8.03
C ILE A 49 5.12 -2.20 8.43
N ALA A 50 5.02 -1.13 9.23
CA ALA A 50 6.19 -0.36 9.67
C ALA A 50 7.20 -1.22 10.44
N PHE A 51 6.71 -2.04 11.39
CA PHE A 51 7.55 -3.03 12.09
C PHE A 51 8.18 -4.04 11.13
N GLY A 52 7.40 -4.57 10.19
CA GLY A 52 7.91 -5.53 9.20
C GLY A 52 9.02 -4.95 8.33
N LEU A 53 8.89 -3.71 7.87
CA LEU A 53 9.92 -3.03 7.10
C LEU A 53 11.18 -2.76 7.94
N ALA A 54 11.03 -2.36 9.19
CA ALA A 54 12.16 -2.13 10.08
C ALA A 54 12.88 -3.45 10.43
N ARG A 55 12.17 -4.54 10.70
CA ARG A 55 12.75 -5.89 10.88
C ARG A 55 13.51 -6.37 9.65
N ALA A 56 13.08 -5.96 8.46
CA ALA A 56 13.79 -6.24 7.21
C ALA A 56 14.97 -5.29 6.94
N GLY A 57 15.27 -4.35 7.85
CA GLY A 57 16.46 -3.49 7.78
C GLY A 57 16.22 -2.05 7.34
N ALA A 58 14.99 -1.65 7.01
CA ALA A 58 14.70 -0.26 6.63
C ALA A 58 14.69 0.69 7.82
N ASP A 59 15.13 1.93 7.62
CA ASP A 59 14.75 3.05 8.46
C ASP A 59 13.34 3.50 8.07
N VAL A 60 12.51 3.90 9.05
CA VAL A 60 11.09 4.11 8.80
C VAL A 60 10.61 5.48 9.27
N VAL A 61 9.73 6.10 8.49
CA VAL A 61 8.99 7.31 8.87
C VAL A 61 7.57 6.91 9.18
N ILE A 62 7.17 7.11 10.44
CA ILE A 62 5.84 6.79 10.93
C ILE A 62 5.00 8.05 10.91
N THR A 63 4.00 8.07 10.04
CA THR A 63 3.16 9.26 9.97
C THR A 63 1.68 8.97 10.20
N SER A 64 1.05 9.81 10.99
CA SER A 64 -0.39 9.89 11.21
C SER A 64 -0.76 11.28 11.74
N ARG A 65 -2.06 11.53 11.93
CA ARG A 65 -2.54 12.84 12.43
C ARG A 65 -2.11 13.18 13.87
N ARG A 66 -1.80 12.19 14.69
CA ARG A 66 -1.44 12.35 16.11
C ARG A 66 0.02 12.03 16.31
N ILE A 67 0.82 13.04 16.58
CA ILE A 67 2.26 12.89 16.76
C ILE A 67 2.62 11.94 17.91
N ASP A 68 1.87 11.95 19.00
CA ASP A 68 2.18 11.09 20.16
C ASP A 68 2.08 9.62 19.82
N SER A 69 1.04 9.22 19.08
CA SER A 69 0.92 7.82 18.59
C SER A 69 2.02 7.45 17.60
N CYS A 70 2.55 8.41 16.82
CA CYS A 70 3.70 8.19 15.96
C CYS A 70 4.98 7.99 16.79
N ARG A 71 5.18 8.82 17.84
CA ARG A 71 6.32 8.73 18.75
C ARG A 71 6.36 7.39 19.50
N GLU A 72 5.21 6.95 20.01
CA GLU A 72 5.09 5.64 20.68
C GLU A 72 5.49 4.50 19.75
N THR A 73 4.99 4.51 18.51
CA THR A 73 5.32 3.47 17.52
C THR A 73 6.77 3.55 17.09
N ALA A 74 7.31 4.75 16.87
CA ALA A 74 8.71 4.95 16.48
C ALA A 74 9.66 4.47 17.58
N ALA A 75 9.39 4.81 18.84
CA ALA A 75 10.19 4.34 19.98
C ALA A 75 10.19 2.82 20.07
N ALA A 76 9.02 2.17 19.97
CA ALA A 76 8.91 0.72 20.00
C ALA A 76 9.65 0.03 18.84
N ILE A 77 9.63 0.60 17.64
CA ILE A 77 10.40 0.09 16.50
C ILE A 77 11.90 0.18 16.76
N THR A 78 12.37 1.34 17.24
CA THR A 78 13.80 1.55 17.53
C THR A 78 14.28 0.60 18.64
N GLU A 79 13.48 0.42 19.70
CA GLU A 79 13.78 -0.51 20.79
C GLU A 79 13.89 -1.96 20.31
N GLU A 80 12.96 -2.41 19.46
CA GLU A 80 12.91 -3.80 19.01
C GLU A 80 13.95 -4.11 17.93
N THR A 81 14.18 -3.18 16.99
CA THR A 81 14.92 -3.49 15.75
C THR A 81 16.28 -2.80 15.67
N GLY A 82 16.54 -1.80 16.50
CA GLY A 82 17.71 -0.93 16.40
C GLY A 82 17.69 -0.01 15.17
N ARG A 83 16.61 0.01 14.38
CA ARG A 83 16.52 0.90 13.20
C ARG A 83 16.04 2.28 13.60
N ASN A 84 16.41 3.28 12.79
CA ASN A 84 15.93 4.64 13.01
C ASN A 84 14.44 4.71 12.62
N ALA A 85 13.64 5.32 13.51
CA ALA A 85 12.24 5.55 13.25
C ALA A 85 11.88 7.03 13.52
N LEU A 86 11.45 7.75 12.49
CA LEU A 86 11.09 9.16 12.56
C LEU A 86 9.57 9.32 12.70
N PRO A 87 9.06 9.88 13.80
CA PRO A 87 7.65 10.20 13.93
C PRO A 87 7.34 11.57 13.31
N VAL A 88 6.38 11.63 12.38
CA VAL A 88 5.94 12.88 11.74
C VAL A 88 4.42 12.99 11.81
N ALA A 89 3.88 14.11 12.24
CA ALA A 89 2.45 14.38 12.15
C ALA A 89 2.08 14.80 10.72
N CYS A 90 1.11 14.11 10.10
CA CYS A 90 0.60 14.49 8.79
C CYS A 90 -0.84 14.00 8.60
N HIS A 91 -1.70 14.88 8.16
CA HIS A 91 -3.02 14.55 7.63
C HIS A 91 -2.90 14.41 6.11
N VAL A 92 -2.91 13.18 5.59
CA VAL A 92 -2.66 12.92 4.15
C VAL A 92 -3.67 13.56 3.18
N GLY A 93 -4.80 14.05 3.67
CA GLY A 93 -5.74 14.84 2.88
C GLY A 93 -5.34 16.31 2.72
N ASP A 94 -4.32 16.75 3.41
CA ASP A 94 -3.77 18.11 3.40
C ASP A 94 -2.44 18.11 2.64
N TRP A 95 -2.36 18.85 1.55
CA TRP A 95 -1.21 18.81 0.66
C TRP A 95 0.02 19.54 1.24
N ASP A 96 -0.19 20.61 2.00
CA ASP A 96 0.91 21.33 2.63
C ASP A 96 1.60 20.45 3.67
N GLN A 97 0.82 19.71 4.47
CA GLN A 97 1.38 18.74 5.43
C GLN A 97 2.10 17.56 4.75
N ILE A 98 1.72 17.20 3.52
CA ILE A 98 2.46 16.21 2.73
C ILE A 98 3.83 16.78 2.33
N ASP A 99 3.89 18.02 1.89
CA ASP A 99 5.14 18.68 1.52
C ASP A 99 6.09 18.77 2.73
N ASP A 100 5.58 19.12 3.92
CA ASP A 100 6.32 19.13 5.19
C ASP A 100 6.84 17.72 5.56
N LEU A 101 5.99 16.69 5.46
CA LEU A 101 6.40 15.30 5.71
C LEU A 101 7.60 14.88 4.84
N LEU A 102 7.56 15.23 3.57
CA LEU A 102 8.65 14.88 2.65
C LEU A 102 9.91 15.67 2.96
N ALA A 103 9.80 16.95 3.30
CA ALA A 103 10.92 17.78 3.69
C ALA A 103 11.59 17.27 4.98
N GLU A 104 10.81 16.91 6.01
CA GLU A 104 11.34 16.32 7.24
C GLU A 104 12.02 14.98 6.98
N THR A 105 11.45 14.12 6.11
CA THR A 105 12.05 12.84 5.73
C THR A 105 13.40 13.04 5.03
N GLU A 106 13.44 13.93 4.04
CA GLU A 106 14.67 14.23 3.30
C GLU A 106 15.74 14.86 4.20
N SER A 107 15.34 15.73 5.13
CA SER A 107 16.27 16.33 6.11
C SER A 107 16.89 15.28 7.04
N ALA A 108 16.11 14.28 7.46
CA ALA A 108 16.55 13.26 8.41
C ALA A 108 17.39 12.15 7.76
N PHE A 109 17.04 11.73 6.54
CA PHE A 109 17.60 10.54 5.90
C PHE A 109 18.24 10.77 4.53
N GLY A 110 18.01 11.92 3.90
CA GLY A 110 18.55 12.28 2.59
C GLY A 110 17.95 11.52 1.40
N ARG A 111 17.00 10.59 1.62
CA ARG A 111 16.41 9.75 0.59
C ARG A 111 15.04 9.21 0.96
N ILE A 112 14.28 8.76 -0.04
CA ILE A 112 13.04 8.01 0.12
C ILE A 112 13.07 6.86 -0.89
N ASP A 113 13.06 5.61 -0.41
CA ASP A 113 13.13 4.41 -1.26
C ASP A 113 11.81 3.67 -1.34
N ILE A 114 10.99 3.78 -0.29
CA ILE A 114 9.74 3.06 -0.14
C ILE A 114 8.66 4.02 0.34
N LEU A 115 7.50 3.96 -0.31
CA LEU A 115 6.29 4.62 0.15
C LEU A 115 5.18 3.60 0.34
N VAL A 116 4.57 3.56 1.54
CA VAL A 116 3.36 2.78 1.79
C VAL A 116 2.20 3.73 2.08
N ASN A 117 1.30 3.88 1.11
CA ASN A 117 0.04 4.61 1.25
C ASN A 117 -0.99 3.72 1.96
N ASN A 118 -0.96 3.73 3.30
CA ASN A 118 -1.87 2.92 4.11
C ASN A 118 -2.94 3.74 4.83
N ALA A 119 -2.74 5.03 5.08
CA ALA A 119 -3.75 5.88 5.71
C ALA A 119 -5.10 5.76 4.99
N GLY A 120 -6.17 5.54 5.75
CA GLY A 120 -7.50 5.36 5.19
C GLY A 120 -8.61 5.79 6.15
N LEU A 121 -9.77 6.10 5.57
CA LEU A 121 -11.00 6.48 6.26
C LEU A 121 -12.18 5.78 5.58
N SER A 122 -12.88 4.91 6.33
CA SER A 122 -14.04 4.15 5.83
C SER A 122 -15.24 4.31 6.77
N PRO A 123 -15.91 5.46 6.78
CA PRO A 123 -17.14 5.65 7.54
C PRO A 123 -18.27 4.86 6.92
N ILE A 124 -19.15 4.34 7.77
CA ILE A 124 -20.41 3.72 7.36
C ILE A 124 -21.57 4.69 7.57
N TYR A 125 -22.59 4.60 6.74
CA TYR A 125 -23.78 5.46 6.77
C TYR A 125 -25.05 4.63 6.49
N ARG A 126 -26.23 5.18 6.84
CA ARG A 126 -27.50 4.47 6.71
C ARG A 126 -28.01 4.37 5.27
N SER A 127 -27.81 5.41 4.47
CA SER A 127 -28.26 5.46 3.08
C SER A 127 -27.35 6.39 2.27
N ALA A 128 -27.25 6.19 0.95
CA ALA A 128 -26.47 7.06 0.06
C ALA A 128 -26.94 8.52 0.14
N ALA A 129 -28.25 8.76 0.25
CA ALA A 129 -28.81 10.11 0.38
C ALA A 129 -28.47 10.82 1.69
N SER A 130 -27.99 10.09 2.71
CA SER A 130 -27.55 10.69 3.99
C SER A 130 -26.06 11.06 4.00
N VAL A 131 -25.32 10.80 2.93
CA VAL A 131 -23.91 11.20 2.81
C VAL A 131 -23.84 12.68 2.54
N SER A 132 -23.20 13.44 3.45
CA SER A 132 -22.95 14.86 3.22
C SER A 132 -21.78 15.07 2.26
N GLU A 133 -21.73 16.20 1.58
CA GLU A 133 -20.61 16.61 0.75
C GLU A 133 -19.28 16.59 1.54
N ASP A 134 -19.27 17.14 2.76
CA ASP A 134 -18.12 17.13 3.66
C ASP A 134 -17.63 15.70 3.99
N LEU A 135 -18.53 14.75 4.21
CA LEU A 135 -18.16 13.35 4.43
C LEU A 135 -17.57 12.72 3.17
N PHE A 136 -18.20 12.97 2.02
CA PHE A 136 -17.72 12.48 0.72
C PHE A 136 -16.30 13.03 0.45
N ASP A 137 -16.12 14.34 0.57
CA ASP A 137 -14.84 15.01 0.31
C ASP A 137 -13.73 14.52 1.25
N LYS A 138 -14.02 14.33 2.53
CA LYS A 138 -13.06 13.75 3.49
C LYS A 138 -12.62 12.35 3.10
N VAL A 139 -13.56 11.51 2.64
CA VAL A 139 -13.23 10.14 2.20
C VAL A 139 -12.36 10.17 0.96
N ILE A 140 -12.68 11.00 -0.02
CA ILE A 140 -11.87 11.15 -1.24
C ILE A 140 -10.51 11.77 -0.93
N ALA A 141 -10.46 12.79 -0.09
CA ALA A 141 -9.22 13.44 0.30
C ALA A 141 -8.21 12.45 0.91
N VAL A 142 -8.65 11.61 1.83
CA VAL A 142 -7.77 10.68 2.54
C VAL A 142 -7.43 9.44 1.70
N ASN A 143 -8.39 8.86 0.97
CA ASN A 143 -8.21 7.56 0.33
C ASN A 143 -7.76 7.62 -1.12
N LEU A 144 -7.83 8.79 -1.77
CA LEU A 144 -7.49 8.95 -3.19
C LEU A 144 -6.59 10.16 -3.44
N LYS A 145 -7.03 11.37 -3.05
CA LYS A 145 -6.32 12.62 -3.35
C LYS A 145 -4.96 12.70 -2.67
N GLY A 146 -4.88 12.33 -1.38
CA GLY A 146 -3.63 12.28 -0.64
C GLY A 146 -2.63 11.26 -1.18
N PRO A 147 -3.03 9.98 -1.35
CA PRO A 147 -2.19 8.98 -2.02
C PRO A 147 -1.70 9.42 -3.41
N PHE A 148 -2.54 10.06 -4.22
CA PHE A 148 -2.13 10.63 -5.50
C PHE A 148 -0.99 11.65 -5.33
N ARG A 149 -1.14 12.62 -4.41
CA ARG A 149 -0.12 13.65 -4.14
C ARG A 149 1.20 13.02 -3.67
N LEU A 150 1.12 12.08 -2.72
CA LEU A 150 2.29 11.37 -2.22
C LEU A 150 2.99 10.59 -3.34
N MET A 151 2.24 9.82 -4.14
CA MET A 151 2.81 9.09 -5.29
C MET A 151 3.49 10.04 -6.27
N ALA A 152 2.85 11.16 -6.63
CA ALA A 152 3.39 12.10 -7.61
C ALA A 152 4.73 12.69 -7.14
N LEU A 153 4.79 13.14 -5.89
CA LEU A 153 6.00 13.79 -5.35
C LEU A 153 7.10 12.77 -5.05
N VAL A 154 6.75 11.60 -4.51
CA VAL A 154 7.73 10.58 -4.13
C VAL A 154 8.28 9.86 -5.36
N ALA A 155 7.44 9.50 -6.33
CA ALA A 155 7.90 8.86 -7.56
C ALA A 155 8.84 9.77 -8.37
N ASP A 156 8.57 11.07 -8.41
CA ASP A 156 9.45 12.06 -9.03
C ASP A 156 10.82 12.14 -8.33
N ARG A 157 10.86 12.09 -6.98
CA ARG A 157 12.10 12.03 -6.21
C ARG A 157 12.86 10.72 -6.43
N MET A 158 12.17 9.59 -6.31
CA MET A 158 12.73 8.25 -6.55
C MET A 158 13.34 8.14 -7.95
N SER A 159 12.68 8.69 -8.97
CA SER A 159 13.20 8.62 -10.35
C SER A 159 14.54 9.33 -10.55
N ARG A 160 14.86 10.32 -9.70
CA ARG A 160 16.12 11.07 -9.70
C ARG A 160 17.18 10.51 -8.75
N SER A 161 16.79 9.62 -7.82
CA SER A 161 17.69 9.09 -6.78
C SER A 161 17.98 7.58 -6.90
N GLY A 162 17.76 7.00 -8.09
CA GLY A 162 18.10 5.59 -8.36
C GLY A 162 16.93 4.61 -8.25
N GLY A 163 15.72 5.11 -8.11
CA GLY A 163 14.50 4.29 -8.11
C GLY A 163 13.91 4.03 -6.74
N GLY A 164 12.83 3.24 -6.72
CA GLY A 164 12.12 2.91 -5.50
C GLY A 164 10.88 2.05 -5.72
N ALA A 165 10.15 1.82 -4.63
CA ALA A 165 8.92 1.05 -4.67
C ALA A 165 7.80 1.73 -3.88
N ILE A 166 6.62 1.79 -4.47
CA ILE A 166 5.41 2.33 -3.86
C ILE A 166 4.38 1.22 -3.72
N VAL A 167 3.81 1.09 -2.52
CA VAL A 167 2.72 0.15 -2.25
C VAL A 167 1.51 0.91 -1.74
N ASN A 168 0.39 0.75 -2.43
CA ASN A 168 -0.89 1.29 -2.03
C ASN A 168 -1.70 0.23 -1.28
N VAL A 169 -2.16 0.54 -0.07
CA VAL A 169 -3.11 -0.32 0.66
C VAL A 169 -4.52 0.01 0.18
N SER A 170 -5.01 -0.83 -0.72
CA SER A 170 -6.36 -0.77 -1.28
C SER A 170 -7.38 -1.42 -0.32
N SER A 171 -8.38 -2.11 -0.84
CA SER A 171 -9.39 -2.85 -0.10
C SER A 171 -10.16 -3.78 -1.04
N VAL A 172 -10.68 -4.90 -0.52
CA VAL A 172 -11.69 -5.70 -1.24
C VAL A 172 -12.91 -4.87 -1.67
N ALA A 173 -13.20 -3.76 -0.98
CA ALA A 173 -14.25 -2.83 -1.36
C ALA A 173 -14.02 -2.13 -2.72
N ALA A 174 -12.81 -2.18 -3.27
CA ALA A 174 -12.51 -1.68 -4.62
C ALA A 174 -13.13 -2.56 -5.72
N GLN A 175 -13.27 -3.86 -5.47
CA GLN A 175 -13.88 -4.84 -6.38
C GLN A 175 -15.28 -5.27 -5.94
N TRP A 176 -15.51 -5.32 -4.63
CA TRP A 176 -16.76 -5.76 -4.00
C TRP A 176 -17.31 -4.61 -3.14
N PRO A 177 -17.89 -3.57 -3.78
CA PRO A 177 -18.34 -2.37 -3.07
C PRO A 177 -19.53 -2.68 -2.18
N ARG A 178 -19.56 -2.02 -1.01
CA ARG A 178 -20.65 -2.11 -0.05
C ARG A 178 -21.55 -0.88 -0.17
N GLY A 179 -22.86 -1.08 -0.07
CA GLY A 179 -23.86 0.00 -0.16
C GLY A 179 -23.79 1.01 1.00
N ASP A 180 -23.16 0.64 2.13
CA ASP A 180 -22.97 1.48 3.31
C ASP A 180 -21.60 2.22 3.35
N ALA A 181 -20.78 2.07 2.30
CA ALA A 181 -19.44 2.67 2.20
C ALA A 181 -19.03 3.02 0.74
N MET A 182 -19.98 3.47 -0.10
CA MET A 182 -19.77 3.70 -1.54
C MET A 182 -18.61 4.66 -1.85
N PRO A 183 -18.47 5.86 -1.23
CA PRO A 183 -17.34 6.75 -1.50
C PRO A 183 -15.98 6.10 -1.21
N TYR A 184 -15.91 5.27 -0.18
CA TYR A 184 -14.69 4.53 0.15
C TYR A 184 -14.36 3.49 -0.94
N GLY A 185 -15.34 2.69 -1.36
CA GLY A 185 -15.15 1.72 -2.45
C GLY A 185 -14.70 2.39 -3.74
N ALA A 186 -15.36 3.49 -4.12
CA ALA A 186 -15.00 4.28 -5.29
C ALA A 186 -13.57 4.84 -5.20
N ALA A 187 -13.17 5.38 -4.02
CA ALA A 187 -11.82 5.89 -3.81
C ALA A 187 -10.77 4.77 -3.92
N LYS A 188 -11.04 3.57 -3.38
CA LYS A 188 -10.12 2.43 -3.45
C LYS A 188 -10.04 1.83 -4.87
N ALA A 189 -11.14 1.83 -5.63
CA ALA A 189 -11.11 1.48 -7.05
C ALA A 189 -10.28 2.49 -7.86
N GLY A 190 -10.45 3.79 -7.59
CA GLY A 190 -9.61 4.84 -8.16
C GLY A 190 -8.13 4.68 -7.79
N LEU A 191 -7.82 4.26 -6.57
CA LEU A 191 -6.45 4.00 -6.12
C LEU A 191 -5.81 2.82 -6.87
N ASN A 192 -6.56 1.76 -7.16
CA ASN A 192 -6.10 0.65 -8.00
C ASN A 192 -5.80 1.12 -9.44
N ASN A 193 -6.65 1.97 -10.00
CA ASN A 193 -6.41 2.57 -11.32
C ASN A 193 -5.15 3.43 -11.32
N LEU A 194 -4.98 4.31 -10.32
CA LEU A 194 -3.78 5.12 -10.15
C LEU A 194 -2.52 4.27 -9.98
N THR A 195 -2.59 3.14 -9.27
CA THR A 195 -1.47 2.19 -9.12
C THR A 195 -0.92 1.77 -10.47
N THR A 196 -1.78 1.35 -11.38
CA THR A 196 -1.40 0.96 -12.76
C THR A 196 -0.88 2.15 -13.56
N ALA A 197 -1.55 3.30 -13.47
CA ALA A 197 -1.14 4.50 -14.20
C ALA A 197 0.26 4.99 -13.78
N PHE A 198 0.55 5.03 -12.48
CA PHE A 198 1.87 5.42 -11.96
C PHE A 198 2.96 4.39 -12.30
N ALA A 199 2.63 3.08 -12.29
CA ALA A 199 3.56 2.04 -12.71
C ALA A 199 4.03 2.25 -14.17
N HIS A 200 3.11 2.62 -15.06
CA HIS A 200 3.45 2.93 -16.44
C HIS A 200 4.20 4.27 -16.59
N ALA A 201 3.82 5.28 -15.81
CA ALA A 201 4.41 6.61 -15.93
C ALA A 201 5.86 6.68 -15.43
N TYR A 202 6.21 5.90 -14.39
CA TYR A 202 7.51 5.96 -13.72
C TYR A 202 8.37 4.70 -13.90
N GLY A 203 7.85 3.67 -14.57
CA GLY A 203 8.67 2.54 -15.00
C GLY A 203 9.73 2.94 -16.02
N PRO A 204 10.88 2.26 -16.06
CA PRO A 204 11.26 1.08 -15.30
C PRO A 204 11.88 1.41 -13.91
N VAL A 205 11.99 2.68 -13.54
CA VAL A 205 12.80 3.13 -12.38
C VAL A 205 12.04 2.99 -11.06
N VAL A 206 10.72 3.27 -11.06
CA VAL A 206 9.87 3.14 -9.88
C VAL A 206 8.81 2.07 -10.11
N ARG A 207 8.72 1.13 -9.18
CA ARG A 207 7.66 0.12 -9.18
C ARG A 207 6.50 0.60 -8.30
N VAL A 208 5.28 0.49 -8.81
CA VAL A 208 4.07 0.89 -8.08
C VAL A 208 3.07 -0.25 -8.09
N ASN A 209 2.71 -0.73 -6.91
CA ASN A 209 1.82 -1.86 -6.73
C ASN A 209 0.79 -1.57 -5.63
N ALA A 210 -0.19 -2.45 -5.49
CA ALA A 210 -1.15 -2.39 -4.40
C ALA A 210 -1.27 -3.75 -3.70
N VAL A 211 -1.58 -3.72 -2.40
CA VAL A 211 -2.17 -4.85 -1.67
C VAL A 211 -3.64 -4.56 -1.44
N GLN A 212 -4.48 -5.59 -1.52
CA GLN A 212 -5.92 -5.48 -1.35
C GLN A 212 -6.36 -6.32 -0.15
N PRO A 213 -6.31 -5.75 1.08
CA PRO A 213 -6.71 -6.47 2.27
C PRO A 213 -8.22 -6.74 2.30
N GLY A 214 -8.57 -7.92 2.84
CA GLY A 214 -9.90 -8.25 3.30
C GLY A 214 -10.20 -7.68 4.67
N ALA A 215 -10.96 -8.42 5.47
CA ALA A 215 -11.22 -8.06 6.86
C ALA A 215 -10.04 -8.49 7.75
N PHE A 216 -9.45 -7.53 8.45
CA PHE A 216 -8.34 -7.73 9.39
C PHE A 216 -8.71 -7.29 10.79
N PHE A 217 -8.26 -8.02 11.81
CA PHE A 217 -8.44 -7.68 13.21
C PHE A 217 -7.55 -6.50 13.61
N THR A 218 -8.04 -5.30 13.35
CA THR A 218 -7.41 -4.04 13.77
C THR A 218 -8.28 -3.37 14.85
N ASP A 219 -7.91 -2.16 15.28
CA ASP A 219 -8.74 -1.40 16.24
C ASP A 219 -10.19 -1.17 15.76
N VAL A 220 -10.43 -1.19 14.45
CA VAL A 220 -11.78 -1.07 13.87
C VAL A 220 -12.64 -2.29 14.21
N ALA A 221 -12.03 -3.46 14.37
CA ALA A 221 -12.73 -4.70 14.70
C ALA A 221 -13.42 -4.66 16.09
N LYS A 222 -12.97 -3.79 17.00
CA LYS A 222 -13.60 -3.58 18.32
C LYS A 222 -15.06 -3.11 18.21
N HIS A 223 -15.46 -2.57 17.06
CA HIS A 223 -16.80 -2.06 16.79
C HIS A 223 -17.63 -3.01 15.90
N TRP A 224 -17.11 -4.18 15.56
CA TRP A 224 -17.83 -5.14 14.72
C TRP A 224 -18.86 -5.93 15.53
N ASP A 225 -19.99 -6.21 14.89
CA ASP A 225 -20.88 -7.27 15.31
C ASP A 225 -20.18 -8.61 15.01
N MET A 226 -19.70 -9.28 16.04
CA MET A 226 -18.93 -10.51 15.91
C MET A 226 -19.75 -11.69 15.38
N GLU A 227 -21.07 -11.71 15.61
CA GLU A 227 -21.94 -12.73 15.02
C GLU A 227 -22.12 -12.50 13.52
N ALA A 228 -22.36 -11.26 13.12
CA ALA A 228 -22.40 -10.89 11.70
C ALA A 228 -21.06 -11.15 11.03
N PHE A 229 -19.95 -10.87 11.70
CA PHE A 229 -18.61 -11.16 11.20
C PHE A 229 -18.36 -12.66 11.05
N ALA A 230 -18.76 -13.48 12.02
CA ALA A 230 -18.64 -14.94 11.92
C ALA A 230 -19.47 -15.51 10.75
N ARG A 231 -20.67 -14.93 10.49
CA ARG A 231 -21.45 -15.29 9.28
C ARG A 231 -20.71 -14.89 8.00
N HIS A 232 -20.12 -13.69 7.96
CA HIS A 232 -19.34 -13.21 6.84
C HIS A 232 -18.12 -14.10 6.56
N CYS A 233 -17.43 -14.57 7.59
CA CYS A 233 -16.29 -15.47 7.46
C CYS A 233 -16.62 -16.80 6.76
N ARG A 234 -17.88 -17.25 6.74
CA ARG A 234 -18.28 -18.47 6.00
C ARG A 234 -18.04 -18.35 4.49
N GLY A 235 -18.04 -17.12 3.95
CA GLY A 235 -17.71 -16.83 2.55
C GLY A 235 -16.20 -16.70 2.28
N ILE A 236 -15.35 -16.67 3.30
CA ILE A 236 -13.90 -16.58 3.18
C ILE A 236 -13.30 -17.98 3.19
N ALA A 237 -12.38 -18.32 2.27
CA ALA A 237 -11.79 -19.65 2.20
C ALA A 237 -11.06 -20.04 3.51
N GLN A 238 -10.36 -19.07 4.13
CA GLN A 238 -9.69 -19.23 5.42
C GLN A 238 -10.63 -19.25 6.63
N ARG A 239 -11.93 -18.97 6.45
CA ARG A 239 -12.97 -18.98 7.48
C ARG A 239 -12.71 -18.06 8.68
N ARG A 240 -11.87 -17.04 8.53
CA ARG A 240 -11.51 -16.08 9.57
C ARG A 240 -11.15 -14.71 9.01
N GLY A 241 -11.02 -13.72 9.86
CA GLY A 241 -10.30 -12.49 9.55
C GLY A 241 -8.80 -12.69 9.56
N GLY A 242 -8.07 -11.77 8.95
CA GLY A 242 -6.61 -11.73 8.99
C GLY A 242 -6.10 -11.02 10.25
N GLU A 243 -4.95 -11.46 10.76
CA GLU A 243 -4.19 -10.71 11.76
C GLU A 243 -3.32 -9.65 11.08
N PRO A 244 -3.09 -8.47 11.70
CA PRO A 244 -2.35 -7.38 11.06
C PRO A 244 -0.98 -7.77 10.49
N ASP A 245 -0.28 -8.69 11.11
CA ASP A 245 1.04 -9.14 10.65
C ASP A 245 0.99 -9.98 9.36
N GLU A 246 -0.17 -10.54 9.01
CA GLU A 246 -0.32 -11.37 7.80
C GLU A 246 -0.29 -10.55 6.49
N ILE A 247 -0.43 -9.21 6.56
CA ILE A 247 -0.26 -8.32 5.39
C ILE A 247 1.22 -8.09 5.05
N VAL A 248 2.11 -8.24 6.05
CA VAL A 248 3.51 -7.80 5.98
C VAL A 248 4.26 -8.52 4.87
N GLY A 249 4.07 -9.84 4.73
CA GLY A 249 4.76 -10.63 3.72
C GLY A 249 4.52 -10.14 2.28
N ALA A 250 3.28 -9.78 1.96
CA ALA A 250 2.94 -9.26 0.64
C ALA A 250 3.57 -7.87 0.40
N VAL A 251 3.59 -7.01 1.42
CA VAL A 251 4.23 -5.69 1.33
C VAL A 251 5.73 -5.84 1.18
N LEU A 252 6.40 -6.67 1.99
CA LEU A 252 7.84 -6.93 1.88
C LEU A 252 8.22 -7.45 0.50
N TYR A 253 7.45 -8.38 -0.05
CA TYR A 253 7.65 -8.83 -1.43
C TYR A 253 7.64 -7.65 -2.39
N LEU A 254 6.59 -6.82 -2.37
CA LEU A 254 6.40 -5.75 -3.34
C LEU A 254 7.43 -4.62 -3.24
N VAL A 255 7.99 -4.36 -2.05
CA VAL A 255 8.97 -3.28 -1.87
C VAL A 255 10.42 -3.74 -2.06
N SER A 256 10.68 -5.04 -1.99
CA SER A 256 12.02 -5.61 -2.08
C SER A 256 12.44 -5.94 -3.53
N ASP A 257 13.70 -6.32 -3.71
CA ASP A 257 14.24 -6.75 -5.00
C ASP A 257 13.65 -8.08 -5.50
N ALA A 258 13.00 -8.85 -4.61
CA ALA A 258 12.25 -10.04 -4.98
C ALA A 258 11.11 -9.74 -5.98
N ALA A 259 10.59 -8.51 -6.00
CA ALA A 259 9.57 -8.04 -6.92
C ALA A 259 10.11 -7.21 -8.09
N SER A 260 11.38 -7.38 -8.48
CA SER A 260 12.04 -6.56 -9.52
C SER A 260 11.30 -6.56 -10.88
N TYR A 261 10.48 -7.58 -11.16
CA TYR A 261 9.66 -7.68 -12.38
C TYR A 261 8.15 -7.56 -12.10
N THR A 262 7.77 -7.01 -10.92
CA THR A 262 6.38 -6.86 -10.50
C THR A 262 6.06 -5.38 -10.33
N THR A 263 5.23 -4.84 -11.22
CA THR A 263 4.72 -3.47 -11.15
C THR A 263 3.32 -3.37 -11.77
N GLY A 264 2.49 -2.45 -11.30
CA GLY A 264 1.12 -2.23 -11.78
C GLY A 264 0.10 -3.25 -11.31
N VAL A 265 0.45 -4.15 -10.37
CA VAL A 265 -0.44 -5.20 -9.87
C VAL A 265 -1.14 -4.81 -8.58
N THR A 266 -2.29 -5.43 -8.35
CA THR A 266 -2.99 -5.45 -7.05
C THR A 266 -3.03 -6.88 -6.54
N ILE A 267 -2.40 -7.14 -5.39
CA ILE A 267 -2.36 -8.47 -4.76
C ILE A 267 -3.44 -8.56 -3.68
N PRO A 268 -4.44 -9.44 -3.82
CA PRO A 268 -5.40 -9.73 -2.75
C PRO A 268 -4.69 -10.39 -1.56
N VAL A 269 -4.98 -9.88 -0.35
CA VAL A 269 -4.58 -10.47 0.94
C VAL A 269 -5.84 -10.52 1.80
N ASP A 270 -6.71 -11.44 1.53
CA ASP A 270 -8.11 -11.43 1.97
C ASP A 270 -8.63 -12.78 2.45
N GLY A 271 -7.73 -13.77 2.59
CA GLY A 271 -8.06 -15.11 3.01
C GLY A 271 -8.88 -15.90 1.97
N GLY A 272 -8.86 -15.47 0.71
CA GLY A 272 -9.69 -16.04 -0.34
C GLY A 272 -11.14 -15.56 -0.22
N TYR A 273 -11.31 -14.24 -0.06
CA TYR A 273 -12.61 -13.59 -0.04
C TYR A 273 -13.28 -13.78 -1.39
N TRP A 274 -14.39 -14.49 -1.38
CA TRP A 274 -15.23 -14.73 -2.51
C TRP A 274 -16.66 -14.29 -2.18
N GLN A 275 -17.29 -13.47 -3.00
CA GLN A 275 -18.75 -13.44 -2.99
C GLN A 275 -19.23 -14.66 -3.77
N PRO A 276 -19.77 -15.68 -3.13
CA PRO A 276 -20.31 -16.80 -3.87
C PRO A 276 -21.45 -16.27 -4.74
N PHE A 277 -21.32 -16.46 -6.03
CA PHE A 277 -22.49 -16.72 -6.83
C PHE A 277 -23.16 -17.92 -6.14
N GLU A 278 -24.35 -17.75 -5.61
CA GLU A 278 -25.10 -18.87 -5.04
C GLU A 278 -25.35 -19.91 -6.13
N LEU A 279 -24.37 -20.73 -6.39
CA LEU A 279 -24.64 -22.04 -6.94
C LEU A 279 -25.39 -22.77 -5.84
N ALA A 280 -26.63 -23.14 -6.13
CA ALA A 280 -27.57 -23.83 -5.26
C ALA A 280 -26.86 -24.73 -4.26
N ALA A 281 -27.26 -24.65 -3.00
CA ALA A 281 -26.75 -25.45 -1.91
C ALA A 281 -26.39 -26.86 -2.41
N ARG A 282 -25.12 -27.28 -2.22
CA ARG A 282 -24.83 -28.70 -2.32
C ARG A 282 -25.72 -29.38 -1.28
N PRO A 283 -26.67 -30.20 -1.69
CA PRO A 283 -27.30 -31.05 -0.73
C PRO A 283 -26.19 -31.94 -0.17
N ASP A 284 -26.10 -32.02 1.13
CA ASP A 284 -25.19 -32.90 1.86
C ASP A 284 -23.71 -32.51 1.90
N ALA A 285 -23.40 -31.41 2.62
CA ALA A 285 -22.08 -31.21 3.23
C ALA A 285 -22.23 -30.70 4.67
#